data_7dbf73286327e8fa0ce7e016d5be99b5
#
_entry.id   7dbf73286327e8fa0ce7e016d5be99b5
#
_cell.length_a   1.000
_cell.length_b   1.000
_cell.length_c   1.000
_cell.angle_alpha   90.00
_cell.angle_beta   90.00
_cell.angle_gamma   90.00
#
_symmetry.space_group_name_H-M   'P 1'
#
loop_
_entity.id
_entity.type
_entity.pdbx_description
1 polymer ?
#
loop_
_entity_poly.entity_id
_entity_poly.type
_entity_poly.pdbx_seq_one_letter_code
_entity_poly.pdbx_strand_id
1 'polypeptide(L)'
;MMNQQMNDFVQKIEADLTNAVPASPLNTNLEESMRYSLEAGGKRIRPLLLLVTLDMLTHNSEQGMRTAIALEMIHTYSLIHDDLPAMDNDDYRRGKLTNHKVYGDWKAILAGDALLTKAFEMISFDAQLTSDIKVQLIQRLSQASGHLGMVGGQVLDMESENTQIDLETLQQIHRAKTGKLLEFAIMAAVDIAKPSEGTAKALENYGQHLGLMFQIKDDLLDVFGDEAKLGKKVGSDIENNKSTYVSLLGEQGAKDKLKEEMEQAYGALRQIDSQYDTTHLETIIEIFNQRNH
;
A
#
# COMPACT_ATOMS: atom_id res chain seq x y z
N MET A 1 13.07 13.65 -1.20
CA MET A 1 13.64 12.76 -0.16
C MET A 1 12.84 12.95 1.12
N MET A 2 12.60 11.87 1.88
CA MET A 2 11.94 11.96 3.19
C MET A 2 12.75 12.87 4.13
N ASN A 3 12.04 13.73 4.88
CA ASN A 3 12.67 14.54 5.93
C ASN A 3 12.91 13.73 7.21
N GLN A 4 13.53 14.32 8.24
CA GLN A 4 13.87 13.63 9.49
C GLN A 4 12.62 13.04 10.16
N GLN A 5 11.53 13.78 10.28
CA GLN A 5 10.29 13.32 10.92
C GLN A 5 9.67 12.11 10.22
N MET A 6 9.63 12.10 8.89
CA MET A 6 9.15 10.94 8.12
C MET A 6 10.05 9.71 8.34
N ASN A 7 11.38 9.91 8.41
CA ASN A 7 12.32 8.83 8.74
C ASN A 7 12.09 8.29 10.15
N ASP A 8 11.82 9.16 11.13
CA ASP A 8 11.50 8.74 12.50
C ASP A 8 10.21 7.91 12.56
N PHE A 9 9.18 8.27 11.79
CA PHE A 9 7.99 7.44 11.64
C PHE A 9 8.30 6.06 11.05
N VAL A 10 9.11 6.00 9.99
CA VAL A 10 9.51 4.72 9.39
C VAL A 10 10.25 3.85 10.39
N GLN A 11 11.17 4.40 11.19
CA GLN A 11 11.88 3.66 12.22
C GLN A 11 10.93 3.11 13.31
N LYS A 12 9.94 3.89 13.74
CA LYS A 12 8.93 3.43 14.68
C LYS A 12 8.07 2.30 14.08
N ILE A 13 7.63 2.46 12.83
CA ILE A 13 6.88 1.42 12.11
C ILE A 13 7.68 0.12 12.06
N GLU A 14 8.97 0.17 11.69
CA GLU A 14 9.82 -1.01 11.62
C GLU A 14 9.98 -1.70 13.00
N ALA A 15 10.19 -0.91 14.06
CA ALA A 15 10.30 -1.44 15.42
C ALA A 15 8.99 -2.11 15.87
N ASP A 16 7.84 -1.49 15.59
CA ASP A 16 6.53 -2.03 15.98
C ASP A 16 6.12 -3.25 15.15
N LEU A 17 6.48 -3.31 13.85
CA LEU A 17 6.26 -4.48 13.01
C LEU A 17 7.00 -5.71 13.55
N THR A 18 8.27 -5.56 13.96
CA THR A 18 9.06 -6.64 14.56
C THR A 18 8.40 -7.19 15.83
N ASN A 19 7.81 -6.31 16.65
CA ASN A 19 7.18 -6.67 17.92
C ASN A 19 5.71 -7.13 17.79
N ALA A 20 5.08 -6.91 16.64
CA ALA A 20 3.65 -7.17 16.45
C ALA A 20 3.27 -8.66 16.39
N VAL A 21 4.25 -9.54 16.12
CA VAL A 21 4.07 -10.99 16.05
C VAL A 21 4.93 -11.65 17.14
N PRO A 22 4.47 -11.73 18.40
CA PRO A 22 5.21 -12.38 19.48
C PRO A 22 5.25 -13.91 19.27
N ALA A 23 6.16 -14.55 19.97
CA ALA A 23 6.22 -16.02 19.99
C ALA A 23 4.92 -16.61 20.57
N SER A 24 4.47 -17.73 19.99
CA SER A 24 3.26 -18.45 20.39
C SER A 24 3.59 -19.66 21.28
N PRO A 25 2.70 -20.03 22.23
CA PRO A 25 2.82 -21.24 23.00
C PRO A 25 2.64 -22.53 22.16
N LEU A 26 2.15 -22.42 20.92
CA LEU A 26 1.99 -23.55 20.01
C LEU A 26 3.32 -24.09 19.48
N ASN A 27 4.41 -23.36 19.69
CA ASN A 27 5.77 -23.72 19.30
C ASN A 27 5.87 -24.17 17.82
N THR A 28 5.29 -23.36 16.94
CA THR A 28 5.35 -23.54 15.48
C THR A 28 6.33 -22.54 14.86
N ASN A 29 6.73 -22.79 13.61
CA ASN A 29 7.52 -21.82 12.85
C ASN A 29 6.62 -20.81 12.10
N LEU A 30 5.33 -20.72 12.44
CA LEU A 30 4.40 -19.81 11.78
C LEU A 30 4.78 -18.34 12.03
N GLU A 31 5.04 -18.01 13.29
CA GLU A 31 5.41 -16.65 13.70
C GLU A 31 6.76 -16.22 13.09
N GLU A 32 7.67 -17.16 12.93
CA GLU A 32 8.95 -16.92 12.24
C GLU A 32 8.71 -16.60 10.77
N SER A 33 7.87 -17.38 10.08
CA SER A 33 7.47 -17.15 8.69
C SER A 33 6.76 -15.80 8.50
N MET A 34 5.85 -15.42 9.42
CA MET A 34 5.18 -14.12 9.41
C MET A 34 6.18 -12.96 9.55
N ARG A 35 7.06 -13.03 10.57
CA ARG A 35 8.10 -12.01 10.80
C ARG A 35 9.07 -11.91 9.63
N TYR A 36 9.49 -13.02 9.04
CA TYR A 36 10.38 -13.03 7.89
C TYR A 36 9.91 -12.10 6.77
N SER A 37 8.62 -12.14 6.44
CA SER A 37 8.05 -11.28 5.40
C SER A 37 7.83 -9.83 5.88
N LEU A 38 7.41 -9.62 7.12
CA LEU A 38 7.30 -8.29 7.69
C LEU A 38 8.65 -7.55 7.74
N GLU A 39 9.73 -8.28 8.06
CA GLU A 39 11.09 -7.76 8.18
C GLU A 39 11.88 -7.79 6.85
N ALA A 40 11.23 -8.14 5.74
CA ALA A 40 11.88 -8.13 4.43
C ALA A 40 12.23 -6.72 3.92
N GLY A 41 11.92 -5.68 4.71
CA GLY A 41 12.15 -4.29 4.36
C GLY A 41 11.04 -3.69 3.51
N GLY A 42 11.31 -2.54 2.89
CA GLY A 42 10.38 -1.80 2.05
C GLY A 42 10.29 -0.33 2.46
N LYS A 43 9.65 0.48 1.63
CA LYS A 43 9.54 1.94 1.85
C LYS A 43 8.51 2.32 2.92
N ARG A 44 7.69 1.38 3.37
CA ARG A 44 6.62 1.58 4.36
C ARG A 44 5.70 2.76 4.05
N ILE A 45 5.44 3.02 2.78
CA ILE A 45 4.68 4.20 2.35
C ILE A 45 3.24 4.19 2.86
N ARG A 46 2.57 3.03 2.88
CA ARG A 46 1.17 2.93 3.34
C ARG A 46 1.02 3.28 4.83
N PRO A 47 1.75 2.66 5.77
CA PRO A 47 1.69 3.06 7.16
C PRO A 47 2.22 4.49 7.41
N LEU A 48 3.27 4.92 6.69
CA LEU A 48 3.78 6.29 6.77
C LEU A 48 2.71 7.30 6.36
N LEU A 49 2.00 7.06 5.24
CA LEU A 49 0.93 7.93 4.74
C LEU A 49 -0.18 8.11 5.79
N LEU A 50 -0.58 7.04 6.50
CA LEU A 50 -1.54 7.13 7.60
C LEU A 50 -1.01 8.04 8.71
N LEU A 51 0.23 7.80 9.16
CA LEU A 51 0.78 8.53 10.31
C LEU A 51 1.03 10.01 10.00
N VAL A 52 1.54 10.35 8.81
CA VAL A 52 1.75 11.77 8.44
C VAL A 52 0.41 12.50 8.23
N THR A 53 -0.62 11.82 7.70
CA THR A 53 -1.96 12.40 7.58
C THR A 53 -2.57 12.66 8.96
N LEU A 54 -2.44 11.69 9.88
CA LEU A 54 -2.96 11.82 11.23
C LEU A 54 -2.20 12.90 12.02
N ASP A 55 -0.88 12.96 11.89
CA ASP A 55 -0.04 13.97 12.53
C ASP A 55 -0.41 15.39 12.04
N MET A 56 -0.61 15.56 10.75
CA MET A 56 -1.11 16.81 10.15
C MET A 56 -2.45 17.25 10.75
N LEU A 57 -3.36 16.30 10.98
CA LEU A 57 -4.71 16.59 11.47
C LEU A 57 -4.79 16.83 12.98
N THR A 58 -3.94 16.15 13.78
CA THR A 58 -4.11 16.06 15.25
C THR A 58 -2.86 16.37 16.07
N HIS A 59 -1.69 16.43 15.45
CA HIS A 59 -0.37 16.43 16.14
C HIS A 59 -0.18 15.24 17.09
N ASN A 60 -0.87 14.11 16.84
CA ASN A 60 -0.80 12.89 17.64
C ASN A 60 -0.89 11.63 16.76
N SER A 61 0.19 11.32 16.06
CA SER A 61 0.28 10.16 15.18
C SER A 61 0.24 8.81 15.93
N GLU A 62 0.55 8.78 17.23
CA GLU A 62 0.58 7.54 18.03
C GLU A 62 -0.77 6.83 18.05
N GLN A 63 -1.89 7.55 18.01
CA GLN A 63 -3.24 6.97 17.94
C GLN A 63 -3.47 6.13 16.67
N GLY A 64 -2.71 6.35 15.61
CA GLY A 64 -2.80 5.62 14.35
C GLY A 64 -1.84 4.45 14.23
N MET A 65 -0.88 4.29 15.16
CA MET A 65 0.22 3.33 14.99
C MET A 65 -0.26 1.89 14.80
N ARG A 66 -1.15 1.39 15.64
CA ARG A 66 -1.65 0.02 15.51
C ARG A 66 -2.45 -0.22 14.22
N THR A 67 -3.18 0.79 13.76
CA THR A 67 -3.88 0.77 12.46
C THR A 67 -2.88 0.81 11.30
N ALA A 68 -1.79 1.57 11.41
CA ALA A 68 -0.72 1.60 10.41
C ALA A 68 0.00 0.24 10.29
N ILE A 69 0.28 -0.41 11.43
CA ILE A 69 0.84 -1.77 11.47
C ILE A 69 -0.15 -2.79 10.87
N ALA A 70 -1.43 -2.70 11.19
CA ALA A 70 -2.47 -3.53 10.60
C ALA A 70 -2.51 -3.41 9.06
N LEU A 71 -2.44 -2.18 8.55
CA LEU A 71 -2.39 -1.93 7.11
C LEU A 71 -1.17 -2.56 6.45
N GLU A 72 0.01 -2.48 7.07
CA GLU A 72 1.21 -3.11 6.54
C GLU A 72 1.15 -4.65 6.62
N MET A 73 0.47 -5.22 7.62
CA MET A 73 0.18 -6.66 7.67
C MET A 73 -0.73 -7.09 6.51
N ILE A 74 -1.77 -6.32 6.20
CA ILE A 74 -2.63 -6.55 5.03
C ILE A 74 -1.81 -6.50 3.74
N HIS A 75 -0.96 -5.50 3.58
CA HIS A 75 -0.09 -5.42 2.41
C HIS A 75 0.91 -6.58 2.36
N THR A 76 1.48 -6.99 3.49
CA THR A 76 2.48 -8.07 3.53
C THR A 76 1.87 -9.43 3.21
N TYR A 77 0.67 -9.73 3.74
CA TYR A 77 0.02 -11.01 3.40
C TYR A 77 -0.27 -11.11 1.90
N SER A 78 -0.72 -10.01 1.27
CA SER A 78 -0.98 -10.03 -0.16
C SER A 78 0.29 -10.33 -0.97
N LEU A 79 1.44 -9.78 -0.57
CA LEU A 79 2.71 -10.07 -1.21
C LEU A 79 3.15 -11.53 -1.01
N ILE A 80 2.92 -12.12 0.18
CA ILE A 80 3.21 -13.54 0.42
C ILE A 80 2.39 -14.44 -0.52
N HIS A 81 1.10 -14.12 -0.68
CA HIS A 81 0.21 -14.90 -1.54
C HIS A 81 0.46 -14.66 -3.01
N ASP A 82 0.76 -13.42 -3.43
CA ASP A 82 1.13 -13.11 -4.81
C ASP A 82 2.38 -13.89 -5.26
N ASP A 83 3.36 -14.07 -4.37
CA ASP A 83 4.61 -14.79 -4.67
C ASP A 83 4.43 -16.32 -4.85
N LEU A 84 3.29 -16.91 -4.45
CA LEU A 84 3.07 -18.36 -4.49
C LEU A 84 3.13 -18.94 -5.92
N PRO A 85 3.47 -20.24 -6.07
CA PRO A 85 3.51 -20.90 -7.38
C PRO A 85 2.19 -20.89 -8.16
N ALA A 86 1.04 -20.73 -7.47
CA ALA A 86 -0.27 -20.63 -8.09
C ALA A 86 -0.64 -19.19 -8.54
N MET A 87 0.23 -18.22 -8.27
CA MET A 87 0.10 -16.81 -8.58
C MET A 87 1.29 -16.38 -9.47
N ASP A 88 2.09 -15.38 -9.05
CA ASP A 88 3.21 -14.85 -9.84
C ASP A 88 4.43 -15.79 -9.87
N ASN A 89 4.51 -16.77 -8.93
CA ASN A 89 5.61 -17.74 -8.79
C ASN A 89 6.99 -17.08 -8.69
N ASP A 90 7.10 -16.01 -7.92
CA ASP A 90 8.33 -15.26 -7.75
C ASP A 90 9.29 -15.93 -6.76
N ASP A 91 10.56 -16.08 -7.15
CA ASP A 91 11.61 -16.62 -6.27
C ASP A 91 12.17 -15.59 -5.30
N TYR A 92 12.16 -14.29 -5.68
CA TYR A 92 12.78 -13.22 -4.92
C TYR A 92 11.83 -12.00 -4.79
N ARG A 93 11.82 -11.41 -3.60
CA ARG A 93 11.16 -10.14 -3.32
C ARG A 93 12.05 -9.26 -2.46
N ARG A 94 12.28 -8.02 -2.89
CA ARG A 94 13.15 -7.05 -2.18
C ARG A 94 14.56 -7.61 -1.92
N GLY A 95 15.09 -8.42 -2.84
CA GLY A 95 16.42 -9.02 -2.76
C GLY A 95 16.54 -10.21 -1.80
N LYS A 96 15.43 -10.68 -1.18
CA LYS A 96 15.38 -11.89 -0.36
C LYS A 96 14.55 -12.98 -1.07
N LEU A 97 14.80 -14.23 -0.76
CA LEU A 97 13.93 -15.33 -1.19
C LEU A 97 12.50 -15.08 -0.69
N THR A 98 11.51 -15.43 -1.49
CA THR A 98 10.10 -15.32 -1.11
C THR A 98 9.74 -16.30 0.00
N ASN A 99 8.66 -16.06 0.71
CA ASN A 99 8.28 -16.84 1.88
C ASN A 99 8.13 -18.33 1.56
N HIS A 100 7.47 -18.68 0.44
CA HIS A 100 7.27 -20.06 0.03
C HIS A 100 8.59 -20.78 -0.33
N LYS A 101 9.62 -20.07 -0.79
CA LYS A 101 10.95 -20.64 -1.06
C LYS A 101 11.70 -20.98 0.23
N VAL A 102 11.45 -20.26 1.32
CA VAL A 102 12.12 -20.47 2.61
C VAL A 102 11.36 -21.48 3.47
N TYR A 103 10.04 -21.38 3.53
CA TYR A 103 9.20 -22.13 4.47
C TYR A 103 8.31 -23.19 3.80
N GLY A 104 8.21 -23.18 2.47
CA GLY A 104 7.32 -24.04 1.69
C GLY A 104 5.91 -23.46 1.52
N ASP A 105 5.20 -23.90 0.47
CA ASP A 105 3.95 -23.30 -0.01
C ASP A 105 2.85 -23.26 1.05
N TRP A 106 2.57 -24.42 1.70
CA TRP A 106 1.48 -24.49 2.68
C TRP A 106 1.71 -23.55 3.89
N LYS A 107 2.98 -23.37 4.30
CA LYS A 107 3.30 -22.50 5.43
C LYS A 107 3.21 -21.03 5.03
N ALA A 108 3.62 -20.68 3.81
CA ALA A 108 3.44 -19.35 3.25
C ALA A 108 1.95 -18.97 3.16
N ILE A 109 1.09 -19.89 2.71
CA ILE A 109 -0.37 -19.70 2.72
C ILE A 109 -0.86 -19.36 4.13
N LEU A 110 -0.51 -20.20 5.12
CA LEU A 110 -0.96 -19.99 6.50
C LEU A 110 -0.34 -18.74 7.15
N ALA A 111 0.87 -18.34 6.79
CA ALA A 111 1.49 -17.11 7.25
C ALA A 111 0.73 -15.87 6.72
N GLY A 112 0.31 -15.89 5.47
CA GLY A 112 -0.55 -14.87 4.88
C GLY A 112 -1.91 -14.80 5.59
N ASP A 113 -2.59 -15.93 5.78
CA ASP A 113 -3.89 -16.01 6.49
C ASP A 113 -3.77 -15.49 7.93
N ALA A 114 -2.68 -15.83 8.62
CA ALA A 114 -2.44 -15.38 9.98
C ALA A 114 -2.18 -13.87 10.05
N LEU A 115 -1.43 -13.29 9.10
CA LEU A 115 -1.21 -11.84 9.02
C LEU A 115 -2.52 -11.10 8.70
N LEU A 116 -3.32 -11.60 7.77
CA LEU A 116 -4.63 -11.05 7.44
C LEU A 116 -5.53 -10.98 8.69
N THR A 117 -5.61 -12.07 9.44
CA THR A 117 -6.41 -12.14 10.68
C THR A 117 -5.82 -11.23 11.76
N LYS A 118 -4.49 -11.23 11.92
CA LYS A 118 -3.77 -10.41 12.90
C LYS A 118 -3.96 -8.91 12.66
N ALA A 119 -4.11 -8.46 11.43
CA ALA A 119 -4.38 -7.06 11.12
C ALA A 119 -5.67 -6.57 11.80
N PHE A 120 -6.75 -7.34 11.74
CA PHE A 120 -8.00 -6.98 12.42
C PHE A 120 -7.88 -7.07 13.95
N GLU A 121 -7.12 -8.03 14.46
CA GLU A 121 -6.80 -8.11 15.89
C GLU A 121 -6.09 -6.84 16.37
N MET A 122 -5.09 -6.34 15.60
CA MET A 122 -4.34 -5.12 15.95
C MET A 122 -5.26 -3.92 16.17
N ILE A 123 -6.25 -3.71 15.32
CA ILE A 123 -7.21 -2.61 15.46
C ILE A 123 -8.17 -2.86 16.63
N SER A 124 -8.68 -4.09 16.75
CA SER A 124 -9.69 -4.42 17.76
C SER A 124 -9.19 -4.26 19.20
N PHE A 125 -7.90 -4.57 19.44
CA PHE A 125 -7.24 -4.44 20.75
C PHE A 125 -6.55 -3.09 20.97
N ASP A 126 -6.74 -2.09 20.11
CA ASP A 126 -6.14 -0.77 20.31
C ASP A 126 -6.80 -0.06 21.50
N ALA A 127 -6.04 0.17 22.58
CA ALA A 127 -6.51 0.83 23.78
C ALA A 127 -6.66 2.35 23.62
N GLN A 128 -6.07 2.95 22.58
CA GLN A 128 -6.11 4.39 22.36
C GLN A 128 -7.37 4.85 21.58
N LEU A 129 -8.09 3.90 20.97
CA LEU A 129 -9.25 4.17 20.13
C LEU A 129 -10.56 3.77 20.83
N THR A 130 -11.61 4.56 20.61
CA THR A 130 -12.97 4.21 21.05
C THR A 130 -13.52 3.02 20.25
N SER A 131 -14.50 2.31 20.80
CA SER A 131 -15.14 1.17 20.13
C SER A 131 -15.73 1.55 18.77
N ASP A 132 -16.34 2.72 18.64
CA ASP A 132 -16.94 3.19 17.39
C ASP A 132 -15.88 3.41 16.31
N ILE A 133 -14.73 4.03 16.65
CA ILE A 133 -13.62 4.22 15.72
C ILE A 133 -13.04 2.87 15.30
N LYS A 134 -12.85 1.93 16.24
CA LYS A 134 -12.37 0.58 15.89
C LYS A 134 -13.28 -0.12 14.89
N VAL A 135 -14.61 -0.08 15.12
CA VAL A 135 -15.59 -0.67 14.20
C VAL A 135 -15.51 -0.02 12.83
N GLN A 136 -15.43 1.31 12.77
CA GLN A 136 -15.31 2.06 11.51
C GLN A 136 -14.02 1.70 10.74
N LEU A 137 -12.88 1.62 11.42
CA LEU A 137 -11.60 1.22 10.82
C LEU A 137 -11.63 -0.23 10.31
N ILE A 138 -12.21 -1.17 11.09
CA ILE A 138 -12.37 -2.56 10.67
C ILE A 138 -13.26 -2.67 9.44
N GLN A 139 -14.39 -1.96 9.40
CA GLN A 139 -15.28 -1.91 8.23
C GLN A 139 -14.54 -1.38 6.99
N ARG A 140 -13.84 -0.24 7.12
CA ARG A 140 -13.08 0.35 6.02
C ARG A 140 -11.94 -0.55 5.55
N LEU A 141 -11.18 -1.16 6.47
CA LEU A 141 -10.09 -2.08 6.12
C LEU A 141 -10.62 -3.33 5.41
N SER A 142 -11.71 -3.92 5.89
CA SER A 142 -12.31 -5.10 5.26
C SER A 142 -12.82 -4.81 3.84
N GLN A 143 -13.39 -3.63 3.61
CA GLN A 143 -13.79 -3.20 2.26
C GLN A 143 -12.58 -2.96 1.36
N ALA A 144 -11.55 -2.27 1.87
CA ALA A 144 -10.36 -1.93 1.10
C ALA A 144 -9.51 -3.16 0.74
N SER A 145 -9.45 -4.17 1.61
CA SER A 145 -8.65 -5.38 1.40
C SER A 145 -9.43 -6.54 0.76
N GLY A 146 -10.75 -6.57 0.87
CA GLY A 146 -11.61 -7.67 0.46
C GLY A 146 -11.96 -7.70 -1.04
N HIS A 147 -13.06 -8.40 -1.36
CA HIS A 147 -13.51 -8.63 -2.75
C HIS A 147 -13.96 -7.36 -3.50
N LEU A 148 -14.29 -6.28 -2.78
CA LEU A 148 -14.59 -4.96 -3.36
C LEU A 148 -13.37 -4.05 -3.46
N GLY A 149 -12.21 -4.50 -2.99
CA GLY A 149 -10.95 -3.78 -2.95
C GLY A 149 -9.80 -4.60 -3.51
N MET A 150 -8.71 -4.70 -2.73
CA MET A 150 -7.44 -5.28 -3.18
C MET A 150 -7.58 -6.71 -3.74
N VAL A 151 -8.28 -7.61 -3.04
CA VAL A 151 -8.45 -9.00 -3.51
C VAL A 151 -9.27 -9.05 -4.81
N GLY A 152 -10.36 -8.28 -4.90
CA GLY A 152 -11.14 -8.17 -6.15
C GLY A 152 -10.31 -7.58 -7.30
N GLY A 153 -9.48 -6.57 -7.00
CA GLY A 153 -8.55 -5.99 -7.98
C GLY A 153 -7.49 -7.00 -8.45
N GLN A 154 -6.99 -7.85 -7.56
CA GLN A 154 -6.07 -8.93 -7.91
C GLN A 154 -6.72 -9.97 -8.85
N VAL A 155 -7.99 -10.32 -8.59
CA VAL A 155 -8.73 -11.23 -9.48
C VAL A 155 -8.87 -10.61 -10.86
N LEU A 156 -9.29 -9.33 -10.95
CA LEU A 156 -9.41 -8.62 -12.23
C LEU A 156 -8.08 -8.52 -12.96
N ASP A 157 -6.97 -8.31 -12.25
CA ASP A 157 -5.62 -8.26 -12.83
C ASP A 157 -5.27 -9.60 -13.48
N MET A 158 -5.42 -10.71 -12.76
CA MET A 158 -5.14 -12.05 -13.28
C MET A 158 -6.06 -12.47 -14.44
N GLU A 159 -7.36 -12.16 -14.36
CA GLU A 159 -8.30 -12.43 -15.45
C GLU A 159 -8.02 -11.60 -16.71
N SER A 160 -7.33 -10.46 -16.55
CA SER A 160 -6.93 -9.57 -17.63
C SER A 160 -5.59 -9.98 -18.29
N GLU A 161 -4.87 -10.94 -17.74
CA GLU A 161 -3.66 -11.47 -18.37
C GLU A 161 -3.98 -12.08 -19.74
N ASN A 162 -3.10 -11.85 -20.73
CA ASN A 162 -3.29 -12.27 -22.12
C ASN A 162 -4.57 -11.74 -22.79
N THR A 163 -5.22 -10.72 -22.20
CA THR A 163 -6.42 -10.08 -22.75
C THR A 163 -6.16 -8.59 -22.96
N GLN A 164 -6.57 -8.06 -24.11
CA GLN A 164 -6.48 -6.63 -24.35
C GLN A 164 -7.66 -5.94 -23.67
N ILE A 165 -7.38 -5.10 -22.67
CA ILE A 165 -8.39 -4.31 -21.95
C ILE A 165 -8.29 -2.84 -22.34
N ASP A 166 -9.36 -2.08 -22.10
CA ASP A 166 -9.36 -0.63 -22.29
C ASP A 166 -8.79 0.11 -21.07
N LEU A 167 -8.58 1.42 -21.21
CA LEU A 167 -8.01 2.26 -20.17
C LEU A 167 -8.91 2.35 -18.91
N GLU A 168 -10.24 2.30 -19.08
CA GLU A 168 -11.18 2.35 -17.97
C GLU A 168 -11.07 1.10 -17.11
N THR A 169 -11.02 -0.06 -17.74
CA THR A 169 -10.81 -1.36 -17.06
C THR A 169 -9.45 -1.38 -16.34
N LEU A 170 -8.37 -0.92 -16.99
CA LEU A 170 -7.06 -0.81 -16.37
C LEU A 170 -7.09 0.08 -15.11
N GLN A 171 -7.76 1.22 -15.20
CA GLN A 171 -7.93 2.12 -14.05
C GLN A 171 -8.73 1.49 -12.91
N GLN A 172 -9.75 0.69 -13.22
CA GLN A 172 -10.53 -0.04 -12.21
C GLN A 172 -9.65 -1.06 -11.47
N ILE A 173 -8.83 -1.84 -12.19
CA ILE A 173 -7.86 -2.77 -11.61
C ILE A 173 -6.92 -2.03 -10.67
N HIS A 174 -6.29 -0.96 -11.14
CA HIS A 174 -5.31 -0.20 -10.36
C HIS A 174 -5.92 0.47 -9.12
N ARG A 175 -7.13 1.03 -9.24
CA ARG A 175 -7.86 1.60 -8.10
C ARG A 175 -8.19 0.54 -7.06
N ALA A 176 -8.63 -0.64 -7.50
CA ALA A 176 -8.99 -1.73 -6.59
C ALA A 176 -7.76 -2.38 -5.97
N LYS A 177 -6.83 -2.91 -6.79
CA LYS A 177 -5.66 -3.69 -6.33
C LYS A 177 -4.71 -2.87 -5.46
N THR A 178 -4.43 -1.63 -5.86
CA THR A 178 -3.41 -0.78 -5.21
C THR A 178 -4.02 0.45 -4.53
N GLY A 179 -4.91 1.15 -5.21
CA GLY A 179 -5.47 2.43 -4.76
C GLY A 179 -6.23 2.32 -3.44
N LYS A 180 -7.02 1.25 -3.25
CA LYS A 180 -7.86 1.07 -2.06
C LYS A 180 -7.08 1.01 -0.75
N LEU A 181 -5.88 0.42 -0.73
CA LEU A 181 -5.04 0.42 0.48
C LEU A 181 -4.37 1.78 0.73
N LEU A 182 -4.04 2.55 -0.31
CA LEU A 182 -3.54 3.92 -0.17
C LEU A 182 -4.66 4.87 0.30
N GLU A 183 -5.86 4.73 -0.27
CA GLU A 183 -7.06 5.44 0.17
C GLU A 183 -7.38 5.11 1.64
N PHE A 184 -7.31 3.82 2.02
CA PHE A 184 -7.48 3.41 3.41
C PHE A 184 -6.51 4.11 4.35
N ALA A 185 -5.22 4.21 3.99
CA ALA A 185 -4.22 4.88 4.83
C ALA A 185 -4.64 6.30 5.22
N ILE A 186 -5.13 7.06 4.26
CA ILE A 186 -5.56 8.45 4.45
C ILE A 186 -6.89 8.51 5.22
N MET A 187 -7.87 7.72 4.78
CA MET A 187 -9.21 7.76 5.37
C MET A 187 -9.26 7.16 6.78
N ALA A 188 -8.33 6.28 7.15
CA ALA A 188 -8.16 5.84 8.54
C ALA A 188 -7.73 7.01 9.44
N ALA A 189 -6.82 7.86 8.98
CA ALA A 189 -6.46 9.07 9.71
C ALA A 189 -7.65 10.04 9.84
N VAL A 190 -8.46 10.18 8.78
CA VAL A 190 -9.72 10.96 8.80
C VAL A 190 -10.72 10.40 9.81
N ASP A 191 -10.91 9.08 9.85
CA ASP A 191 -11.83 8.42 10.80
C ASP A 191 -11.40 8.61 12.26
N ILE A 192 -10.08 8.62 12.53
CA ILE A 192 -9.52 8.87 13.87
C ILE A 192 -9.63 10.34 14.24
N ALA A 193 -9.23 11.25 13.35
CA ALA A 193 -9.14 12.69 13.63
C ALA A 193 -10.49 13.42 13.57
N LYS A 194 -11.44 12.93 12.76
CA LYS A 194 -12.76 13.53 12.50
C LYS A 194 -12.68 15.02 12.11
N PRO A 195 -11.93 15.38 11.04
CA PRO A 195 -11.86 16.76 10.57
C PRO A 195 -13.20 17.22 9.96
N SER A 196 -13.24 18.44 9.43
CA SER A 196 -14.41 18.93 8.69
C SER A 196 -14.69 18.06 7.44
N GLU A 197 -15.95 18.03 6.99
CA GLU A 197 -16.35 17.30 5.79
C GLU A 197 -15.57 17.75 4.55
N GLY A 198 -15.30 19.05 4.43
CA GLY A 198 -14.48 19.61 3.34
C GLY A 198 -13.04 19.08 3.37
N THR A 199 -12.43 19.01 4.55
CA THR A 199 -11.09 18.43 4.73
C THR A 199 -11.09 16.93 4.40
N ALA A 200 -12.08 16.20 4.90
CA ALA A 200 -12.22 14.77 4.62
C ALA A 200 -12.33 14.49 3.10
N LYS A 201 -13.14 15.29 2.38
CA LYS A 201 -13.31 15.16 0.94
C LYS A 201 -12.05 15.50 0.15
N ALA A 202 -11.32 16.53 0.56
CA ALA A 202 -10.04 16.89 -0.06
C ALA A 202 -9.01 15.76 0.11
N LEU A 203 -8.92 15.17 1.30
CA LEU A 203 -8.02 14.05 1.57
C LEU A 203 -8.43 12.77 0.83
N GLU A 204 -9.72 12.48 0.70
CA GLU A 204 -10.21 11.37 -0.12
C GLU A 204 -9.79 11.54 -1.59
N ASN A 205 -10.00 12.71 -2.17
CA ASN A 205 -9.58 13.02 -3.54
C ASN A 205 -8.06 12.88 -3.69
N TYR A 206 -7.28 13.40 -2.74
CA TYR A 206 -5.82 13.24 -2.73
C TYR A 206 -5.42 11.74 -2.78
N GLY A 207 -6.03 10.90 -1.97
CA GLY A 207 -5.73 9.47 -1.92
C GLY A 207 -6.04 8.72 -3.23
N GLN A 208 -7.14 9.09 -3.88
CA GLN A 208 -7.53 8.49 -5.17
C GLN A 208 -6.51 8.80 -6.28
N HIS A 209 -6.07 10.06 -6.39
CA HIS A 209 -5.08 10.49 -7.37
C HIS A 209 -3.69 9.91 -7.06
N LEU A 210 -3.31 9.85 -5.79
CA LEU A 210 -2.05 9.24 -5.35
C LEU A 210 -1.95 7.75 -5.73
N GLY A 211 -3.06 7.00 -5.62
CA GLY A 211 -3.14 5.60 -6.02
C GLY A 211 -2.90 5.39 -7.52
N LEU A 212 -3.51 6.22 -8.37
CA LEU A 212 -3.29 6.18 -9.82
C LEU A 212 -1.85 6.59 -10.19
N MET A 213 -1.33 7.66 -9.58
CA MET A 213 0.07 8.07 -9.78
C MET A 213 1.04 6.93 -9.51
N PHE A 214 0.84 6.18 -8.43
CA PHE A 214 1.71 5.07 -8.05
C PHE A 214 1.77 4.02 -9.17
N GLN A 215 0.61 3.61 -9.70
CA GLN A 215 0.55 2.60 -10.75
C GLN A 215 1.06 3.09 -12.11
N ILE A 216 0.70 4.31 -12.53
CA ILE A 216 1.23 4.87 -13.78
C ILE A 216 2.76 4.94 -13.72
N LYS A 217 3.31 5.29 -12.54
CA LYS A 217 4.76 5.33 -12.36
C LYS A 217 5.37 3.93 -12.36
N ASP A 218 4.71 2.92 -11.79
CA ASP A 218 5.17 1.53 -11.86
C ASP A 218 5.22 1.03 -13.30
N ASP A 219 4.17 1.26 -14.11
CA ASP A 219 4.12 0.90 -15.53
C ASP A 219 5.26 1.57 -16.34
N LEU A 220 5.53 2.85 -16.04
CA LEU A 220 6.66 3.56 -16.68
C LEU A 220 8.01 2.97 -16.28
N LEU A 221 8.16 2.55 -15.01
CA LEU A 221 9.40 1.95 -14.50
C LEU A 221 9.61 0.53 -15.04
N ASP A 222 8.54 -0.24 -15.26
CA ASP A 222 8.65 -1.58 -15.85
C ASP A 222 9.19 -1.54 -17.29
N VAL A 223 8.92 -0.47 -18.04
CA VAL A 223 9.41 -0.32 -19.42
C VAL A 223 10.73 0.43 -19.51
N PHE A 224 10.91 1.50 -18.73
CA PHE A 224 12.02 2.45 -18.87
C PHE A 224 12.94 2.50 -17.64
N GLY A 225 12.73 1.65 -16.66
CA GLY A 225 13.52 1.62 -15.43
C GLY A 225 14.90 1.00 -15.62
N ASP A 226 15.73 1.10 -14.59
CA ASP A 226 17.06 0.51 -14.50
C ASP A 226 16.99 -0.74 -13.64
N GLU A 227 17.17 -1.93 -14.21
CA GLU A 227 17.10 -3.22 -13.51
C GLU A 227 17.99 -3.28 -12.26
N ALA A 228 19.19 -2.67 -12.33
CA ALA A 228 20.12 -2.66 -11.21
C ALA A 228 19.59 -1.84 -10.03
N LYS A 229 18.73 -0.84 -10.29
CA LYS A 229 18.10 -0.02 -9.24
C LYS A 229 16.76 -0.58 -8.80
N LEU A 230 16.00 -1.20 -9.71
CA LEU A 230 14.69 -1.80 -9.42
C LEU A 230 14.78 -3.08 -8.60
N GLY A 231 15.92 -3.81 -8.73
CA GLY A 231 16.08 -5.10 -8.06
C GLY A 231 15.16 -6.21 -8.59
N LYS A 232 14.49 -5.96 -9.74
CA LYS A 232 13.68 -6.92 -10.50
C LYS A 232 13.92 -6.71 -12.01
N LYS A 233 13.59 -7.74 -12.81
CA LYS A 233 13.65 -7.67 -14.26
C LYS A 233 12.71 -6.60 -14.81
N VAL A 234 13.17 -5.83 -15.79
CA VAL A 234 12.37 -4.86 -16.55
C VAL A 234 11.63 -5.60 -17.68
N GLY A 235 10.41 -5.16 -18.01
CA GLY A 235 9.61 -5.75 -19.09
C GLY A 235 8.80 -6.98 -18.67
N SER A 236 8.64 -7.23 -17.38
CA SER A 236 7.81 -8.34 -16.88
C SER A 236 6.35 -8.23 -17.34
N ASP A 237 5.80 -7.03 -17.41
CA ASP A 237 4.43 -6.79 -17.87
C ASP A 237 4.30 -7.10 -19.38
N ILE A 238 5.31 -6.82 -20.16
CA ILE A 238 5.35 -7.16 -21.59
C ILE A 238 5.43 -8.68 -21.77
N GLU A 239 6.27 -9.38 -21.01
CA GLU A 239 6.40 -10.85 -21.05
C GLU A 239 5.09 -11.55 -20.68
N ASN A 240 4.34 -10.99 -19.76
CA ASN A 240 3.03 -11.50 -19.31
C ASN A 240 1.84 -10.97 -20.13
N ASN A 241 2.09 -10.26 -21.24
CA ASN A 241 1.08 -9.64 -22.09
C ASN A 241 0.05 -8.80 -21.29
N LYS A 242 0.50 -8.11 -20.23
CA LYS A 242 -0.35 -7.23 -19.43
C LYS A 242 -0.60 -5.91 -20.16
N SER A 243 -1.83 -5.43 -20.09
CA SER A 243 -2.14 -4.05 -20.50
C SER A 243 -1.62 -3.08 -19.44
N THR A 244 -0.91 -2.03 -19.88
CA THR A 244 -0.34 -0.99 -19.02
C THR A 244 -0.69 0.39 -19.57
N TYR A 245 -0.49 1.47 -18.80
CA TYR A 245 -0.63 2.82 -19.33
C TYR A 245 0.29 3.06 -20.52
N VAL A 246 1.50 2.48 -20.51
CA VAL A 246 2.46 2.62 -21.61
C VAL A 246 1.97 1.89 -22.88
N SER A 247 1.43 0.67 -22.75
CA SER A 247 0.91 -0.08 -23.89
C SER A 247 -0.34 0.56 -24.51
N LEU A 248 -1.20 1.20 -23.69
CA LEU A 248 -2.45 1.80 -24.14
C LEU A 248 -2.30 3.24 -24.65
N LEU A 249 -1.44 4.05 -24.05
CA LEU A 249 -1.30 5.48 -24.32
C LEU A 249 0.04 5.86 -24.97
N GLY A 250 0.99 4.93 -25.03
CA GLY A 250 2.38 5.20 -25.36
C GLY A 250 3.12 5.92 -24.22
N GLU A 251 4.44 6.05 -24.33
CA GLU A 251 5.28 6.68 -23.31
C GLU A 251 4.83 8.09 -22.95
N GLN A 252 4.62 8.94 -23.98
CA GLN A 252 4.24 10.33 -23.73
C GLN A 252 2.85 10.44 -23.10
N GLY A 253 1.87 9.65 -23.57
CA GLY A 253 0.52 9.64 -23.00
C GLY A 253 0.51 9.17 -21.53
N ALA A 254 1.32 8.17 -21.17
CA ALA A 254 1.48 7.73 -19.78
C ALA A 254 2.14 8.82 -18.91
N LYS A 255 3.15 9.53 -19.41
CA LYS A 255 3.79 10.66 -18.71
C LYS A 255 2.81 11.85 -18.51
N ASP A 256 2.03 12.17 -19.55
CA ASP A 256 1.04 13.25 -19.47
C ASP A 256 -0.05 12.88 -18.44
N LYS A 257 -0.49 11.62 -18.43
CA LYS A 257 -1.47 11.14 -17.44
C LYS A 257 -0.91 11.16 -16.01
N LEU A 258 0.36 10.76 -15.80
CA LEU A 258 1.03 10.89 -14.51
C LEU A 258 1.04 12.33 -14.01
N LYS A 259 1.37 13.28 -14.90
CA LYS A 259 1.38 14.70 -14.58
C LYS A 259 -0.02 15.22 -14.22
N GLU A 260 -1.04 14.81 -14.96
CA GLU A 260 -2.44 15.15 -14.67
C GLU A 260 -2.84 14.69 -13.25
N GLU A 261 -2.61 13.41 -12.91
CA GLU A 261 -2.94 12.87 -11.60
C GLU A 261 -2.15 13.57 -10.47
N MET A 262 -0.89 13.92 -10.72
CA MET A 262 -0.06 14.71 -9.80
C MET A 262 -0.65 16.11 -9.54
N GLU A 263 -1.08 16.81 -10.60
CA GLU A 263 -1.71 18.13 -10.48
C GLU A 263 -3.04 18.07 -9.71
N GLN A 264 -3.83 17.02 -9.91
CA GLN A 264 -5.06 16.79 -9.15
C GLN A 264 -4.78 16.51 -7.67
N ALA A 265 -3.75 15.71 -7.35
CA ALA A 265 -3.33 15.45 -5.98
C ALA A 265 -2.91 16.76 -5.27
N TYR A 266 -2.08 17.60 -5.90
CA TYR A 266 -1.75 18.94 -5.37
C TYR A 266 -2.98 19.85 -5.27
N GLY A 267 -3.90 19.78 -6.25
CA GLY A 267 -5.14 20.52 -6.24
C GLY A 267 -6.03 20.19 -5.03
N ALA A 268 -6.05 18.92 -4.63
CA ALA A 268 -6.76 18.49 -3.43
C ALA A 268 -6.13 19.06 -2.14
N LEU A 269 -4.79 19.00 -2.03
CA LEU A 269 -4.08 19.55 -0.86
C LEU A 269 -4.23 21.06 -0.73
N ARG A 270 -4.20 21.83 -1.85
CA ARG A 270 -4.43 23.29 -1.84
C ARG A 270 -5.78 23.71 -1.27
N GLN A 271 -6.77 22.81 -1.21
CA GLN A 271 -8.06 23.12 -0.59
C GLN A 271 -8.00 23.21 0.94
N ILE A 272 -6.95 22.66 1.55
CA ILE A 272 -6.78 22.56 3.01
C ILE A 272 -5.48 23.21 3.53
N ASP A 273 -4.59 23.69 2.66
CA ASP A 273 -3.28 24.26 3.02
C ASP A 273 -3.35 25.50 3.89
N SER A 274 -4.46 26.24 3.83
CA SER A 274 -4.73 27.39 4.73
C SER A 274 -5.05 26.97 6.18
N GLN A 275 -5.35 25.69 6.43
CA GLN A 275 -5.75 25.14 7.72
C GLN A 275 -4.70 24.17 8.30
N TYR A 276 -3.96 23.46 7.42
CA TYR A 276 -3.05 22.39 7.78
C TYR A 276 -1.73 22.52 7.03
N ASP A 277 -0.64 22.07 7.65
CA ASP A 277 0.67 21.94 6.99
C ASP A 277 0.69 20.66 6.12
N THR A 278 0.49 20.82 4.82
CA THR A 278 0.44 19.73 3.84
C THR A 278 1.80 19.25 3.36
N THR A 279 2.90 19.83 3.84
CA THR A 279 4.28 19.58 3.34
C THR A 279 4.66 18.11 3.26
N HIS A 280 4.28 17.29 4.25
CA HIS A 280 4.59 15.85 4.23
C HIS A 280 3.81 15.10 3.14
N LEU A 281 2.55 15.44 2.92
CA LEU A 281 1.73 14.83 1.87
C LEU A 281 2.23 15.25 0.48
N GLU A 282 2.64 16.50 0.31
CA GLU A 282 3.30 16.97 -0.93
C GLU A 282 4.63 16.23 -1.17
N THR A 283 5.41 16.01 -0.09
CA THR A 283 6.64 15.21 -0.18
C THR A 283 6.37 13.79 -0.67
N ILE A 284 5.24 13.17 -0.29
CA ILE A 284 4.87 11.83 -0.79
C ILE A 284 4.55 11.86 -2.29
N ILE A 285 3.89 12.91 -2.81
CA ILE A 285 3.69 13.09 -4.26
C ILE A 285 5.06 13.07 -4.97
N GLU A 286 6.03 13.87 -4.46
CA GLU A 286 7.37 13.92 -5.04
C GLU A 286 8.13 12.59 -4.94
N ILE A 287 8.00 11.85 -3.83
CA ILE A 287 8.59 10.51 -3.68
C ILE A 287 8.05 9.56 -4.75
N PHE A 288 6.74 9.59 -5.05
CA PHE A 288 6.15 8.76 -6.09
C PHE A 288 6.61 9.19 -7.48
N ASN A 289 6.64 10.50 -7.76
CA ASN A 289 7.09 11.04 -9.04
C ASN A 289 8.58 10.73 -9.32
N GLN A 290 9.45 10.90 -8.31
CA GLN A 290 10.90 10.73 -8.43
C GLN A 290 11.36 9.27 -8.23
N ARG A 291 10.44 8.35 -7.99
CA ARG A 291 10.74 6.94 -7.79
C ARG A 291 11.51 6.39 -9.01
N ASN A 292 12.65 5.78 -8.74
CA ASN A 292 13.51 5.14 -9.74
C ASN A 292 13.64 3.63 -9.49
N HIS A 293 12.99 3.11 -8.46
CA HIS A 293 12.98 1.70 -8.03
C HIS A 293 11.80 1.44 -7.08
#